data_ef75491d0b4bf87316d0ee6a1892a7e5
#
_entry.id   ef75491d0b4bf87316d0ee6a1892a7e5
#
_cell.length_a   1.000
_cell.length_b   1.000
_cell.length_c   1.000
_cell.angle_alpha   90.00
_cell.angle_beta   90.00
_cell.angle_gamma   90.00
#
_symmetry.space_group_name_H-M   'P 1'
#
loop_
_entity.id
_entity.type
_entity.pdbx_description
1 polymer ?
#
loop_
_entity_poly.entity_id
_entity_poly.type
_entity_poly.pdbx_seq_one_letter_code
_entity_poly.pdbx_strand_id
1 'polypeptide(L)'
;MHETINEEDKRFIETPEFPIREVNEASAREKQGGARPPHWEMVFWWTRKPLASARAVIAGSLLPAGTSPWEFKQYLRLNEKVPHRKNPNIPLSWRERFERAKLLDPFAGFGSIPLEGARLGLGEVVAVELLPTAYVFLKAVLEYPKWAVENRLAKQLVRDVERWGSWVAEKLRQDPDIQELYDDDTAVYIGTWEVRCPHCGKWTPLVGNWWLARVSKETSSEEEGTRTGTYKRLAWMEPVRAGDQIAIRIVDLNKQLHKKTVKARVNASQGTVEVNGKTYRVPQKNIDARRQVATCLHCNNQIRKGQKDWYVKEAIRDWNQKLEQYLSGQIDLETLKETVKARPRILAKVKITNGDLEFQPATREDQEKLWKALQKLRQHWGDPDIPTEQTPFYESRRFIYSYGFDKWFKLFNPRQLLTLIKLVKLIRETGKKIEEEKRREGWSREKAYKYSEVITIYLGISLSKHVDFNSLMSHWTITWLIPNEALAMR
;
A
#
# COMPACT_ATOMS: atom_id res chain seq x y z
N MET A 1 -47.97 23.11 -5.04
CA MET A 1 -47.95 23.87 -3.75
C MET A 1 -46.51 23.96 -3.34
N HIS A 2 -45.89 25.14 -3.51
CA HIS A 2 -44.59 25.44 -2.90
C HIS A 2 -44.90 25.78 -1.44
N GLU A 3 -44.66 24.86 -0.52
CA GLU A 3 -44.58 25.22 0.88
C GLU A 3 -43.42 26.20 1.04
N THR A 4 -43.71 27.45 1.35
CA THR A 4 -42.74 28.44 1.75
C THR A 4 -42.15 27.95 3.10
N ILE A 5 -40.94 27.39 3.06
CA ILE A 5 -40.17 27.07 4.25
C ILE A 5 -40.03 28.37 5.04
N ASN A 6 -40.54 28.34 6.27
CA ASN A 6 -40.45 29.51 7.17
C ASN A 6 -38.98 29.87 7.38
N GLU A 7 -38.55 31.11 7.25
CA GLU A 7 -37.14 31.49 7.38
C GLU A 7 -36.53 31.10 8.72
N GLU A 8 -37.34 30.96 9.76
CA GLU A 8 -36.95 30.48 11.09
C GLU A 8 -36.55 28.99 11.12
N ASP A 9 -36.99 28.18 10.13
CA ASP A 9 -36.69 26.75 10.06
C ASP A 9 -35.44 26.45 9.23
N LYS A 10 -34.89 27.43 8.50
CA LYS A 10 -33.69 27.27 7.71
C LYS A 10 -32.45 26.99 8.57
N ARG A 11 -31.62 26.09 8.08
CA ARG A 11 -30.32 25.81 8.68
C ARG A 11 -29.24 26.68 8.05
N PHE A 12 -28.16 26.89 8.78
CA PHE A 12 -27.07 27.76 8.30
C PHE A 12 -26.47 27.29 6.96
N ILE A 13 -26.40 25.96 6.75
CA ILE A 13 -25.92 25.38 5.48
C ILE A 13 -26.80 25.75 4.27
N GLU A 14 -28.06 26.14 4.48
CA GLU A 14 -29.01 26.48 3.43
C GLU A 14 -29.00 27.98 3.09
N THR A 15 -28.13 28.74 3.76
CA THR A 15 -28.02 30.19 3.58
C THR A 15 -26.85 30.55 2.64
N PRO A 16 -26.95 31.72 1.93
CA PRO A 16 -25.83 32.24 1.12
C PRO A 16 -24.58 32.56 1.94
N GLU A 17 -24.73 32.82 3.24
CA GLU A 17 -23.66 33.15 4.19
C GLU A 17 -22.82 31.94 4.60
N PHE A 18 -23.27 30.72 4.30
CA PHE A 18 -22.48 29.52 4.57
C PHE A 18 -21.13 29.59 3.82
N PRO A 19 -19.99 29.46 4.53
CA PRO A 19 -18.66 29.75 3.97
C PRO A 19 -18.14 28.61 3.08
N ILE A 20 -18.87 28.25 2.03
CA ILE A 20 -18.58 27.11 1.14
C ILE A 20 -17.21 27.19 0.49
N ARG A 21 -16.75 28.43 0.16
CA ARG A 21 -15.44 28.64 -0.45
C ARG A 21 -14.32 28.25 0.50
N GLU A 22 -14.35 28.75 1.73
CA GLU A 22 -13.34 28.44 2.75
C GLU A 22 -13.35 26.97 3.15
N VAL A 23 -14.52 26.34 3.22
CA VAL A 23 -14.66 24.89 3.46
C VAL A 23 -14.00 24.09 2.33
N ASN A 24 -14.20 24.48 1.07
CA ASN A 24 -13.58 23.82 -0.09
C ASN A 24 -12.06 24.00 -0.10
N GLU A 25 -11.57 25.21 0.20
CA GLU A 25 -10.14 25.50 0.29
C GLU A 25 -9.47 24.69 1.41
N ALA A 26 -10.08 24.62 2.59
CA ALA A 26 -9.62 23.81 3.71
C ALA A 26 -9.57 22.31 3.33
N SER A 27 -10.62 21.81 2.69
CA SER A 27 -10.75 20.44 2.22
C SER A 27 -9.72 20.08 1.14
N ALA A 28 -9.42 21.02 0.23
CA ALA A 28 -8.39 20.83 -0.78
C ALA A 28 -6.98 20.73 -0.17
N ARG A 29 -6.70 21.55 0.86
CA ARG A 29 -5.44 21.48 1.61
C ARG A 29 -5.23 20.14 2.32
N GLU A 30 -6.27 19.55 2.90
CA GLU A 30 -6.19 18.24 3.55
C GLU A 30 -5.77 17.08 2.62
N LYS A 31 -5.99 17.23 1.31
CA LYS A 31 -5.57 16.25 0.30
C LYS A 31 -4.09 16.37 -0.09
N GLN A 32 -3.44 17.46 0.28
CA GLN A 32 -2.03 17.70 -0.06
C GLN A 32 -1.10 16.98 0.93
N GLY A 33 -0.01 16.41 0.45
CA GLY A 33 1.03 15.65 1.15
C GLY A 33 1.10 15.83 2.68
N GLY A 34 1.88 16.78 3.18
CA GLY A 34 2.06 16.98 4.63
C GLY A 34 0.84 17.48 5.42
N ALA A 35 -0.30 17.77 4.77
CA ALA A 35 -1.53 18.17 5.42
C ALA A 35 -2.57 17.04 5.57
N ARG A 36 -2.29 15.84 5.10
CA ARG A 36 -3.21 14.71 5.20
C ARG A 36 -3.46 14.29 6.66
N PRO A 37 -4.70 13.91 7.02
CA PRO A 37 -4.97 13.29 8.30
C PRO A 37 -4.15 12.00 8.50
N PRO A 38 -3.45 11.81 9.63
CA PRO A 38 -2.56 10.64 9.82
C PRO A 38 -3.26 9.29 9.64
N HIS A 39 -4.51 9.18 10.05
CA HIS A 39 -5.28 7.94 9.92
C HIS A 39 -5.58 7.56 8.47
N TRP A 40 -5.51 8.51 7.51
CA TRP A 40 -5.64 8.19 6.09
C TRP A 40 -4.47 7.39 5.53
N GLU A 41 -3.32 7.43 6.19
CA GLU A 41 -2.11 6.71 5.78
C GLU A 41 -2.03 5.29 6.39
N MET A 42 -2.95 4.94 7.30
CA MET A 42 -2.93 3.63 7.97
C MET A 42 -3.39 2.50 7.05
N VAL A 43 -4.39 2.73 6.21
CA VAL A 43 -4.94 1.76 5.26
C VAL A 43 -5.27 2.49 3.96
N PHE A 44 -5.11 1.81 2.82
CA PHE A 44 -5.59 2.34 1.55
C PHE A 44 -7.12 2.32 1.50
N TRP A 45 -7.73 3.48 1.15
CA TRP A 45 -9.17 3.61 0.94
C TRP A 45 -9.46 4.52 -0.25
N TRP A 46 -10.41 4.13 -1.09
CA TRP A 46 -10.67 4.81 -2.37
C TRP A 46 -11.22 6.23 -2.20
N THR A 47 -12.16 6.40 -1.27
CA THR A 47 -12.87 7.67 -1.06
C THR A 47 -12.62 8.17 0.36
N ARG A 48 -11.76 9.16 0.48
CA ARG A 48 -11.47 9.82 1.75
C ARG A 48 -12.14 11.18 1.74
N LYS A 49 -13.23 11.33 2.51
CA LYS A 49 -13.91 12.62 2.65
C LYS A 49 -13.10 13.52 3.56
N PRO A 50 -12.83 14.79 3.17
CA PRO A 50 -12.11 15.72 4.03
C PRO A 50 -12.81 15.95 5.36
N LEU A 51 -12.05 16.01 6.44
CA LEU A 51 -12.57 16.24 7.78
C LEU A 51 -13.14 17.66 7.92
N ALA A 52 -12.50 18.65 7.29
CA ALA A 52 -12.99 20.03 7.29
C ALA A 52 -14.39 20.15 6.71
N SER A 53 -14.67 19.49 5.56
CA SER A 53 -16.01 19.51 4.98
C SER A 53 -17.01 18.72 5.82
N ALA A 54 -16.64 17.56 6.36
CA ALA A 54 -17.52 16.80 7.25
C ALA A 54 -17.93 17.62 8.46
N ARG A 55 -16.97 18.27 9.13
CA ARG A 55 -17.19 19.16 10.28
C ARG A 55 -18.13 20.32 9.95
N ALA A 56 -17.87 21.01 8.83
CA ALA A 56 -18.66 22.15 8.41
C ALA A 56 -20.10 21.76 8.04
N VAL A 57 -20.28 20.66 7.30
CA VAL A 57 -21.62 20.18 6.91
C VAL A 57 -22.45 19.79 8.13
N ILE A 58 -21.88 19.00 9.06
CA ILE A 58 -22.58 18.60 10.28
C ILE A 58 -22.99 19.83 11.09
N ALA A 59 -22.05 20.73 11.36
CA ALA A 59 -22.36 21.92 12.17
C ALA A 59 -23.35 22.86 11.46
N GLY A 60 -23.18 23.09 10.15
CA GLY A 60 -24.10 23.93 9.36
C GLY A 60 -25.52 23.39 9.28
N SER A 61 -25.68 22.05 9.29
CA SER A 61 -26.99 21.39 9.32
C SER A 61 -27.70 21.46 10.68
N LEU A 62 -26.95 21.72 11.75
CA LEU A 62 -27.51 21.83 13.11
C LEU A 62 -27.76 23.28 13.54
N LEU A 63 -27.02 24.23 13.02
CA LEU A 63 -27.09 25.63 13.43
C LEU A 63 -28.17 26.40 12.66
N PRO A 64 -28.81 27.43 13.27
CA PRO A 64 -29.85 28.23 12.63
C PRO A 64 -29.26 29.17 11.57
N ALA A 65 -30.09 29.63 10.63
CA ALA A 65 -29.72 30.50 9.52
C ALA A 65 -28.95 31.77 9.98
N GLY A 66 -29.33 32.37 11.10
CA GLY A 66 -28.69 33.57 11.66
C GLY A 66 -27.31 33.37 12.29
N THR A 67 -26.68 32.19 12.10
CA THR A 67 -25.33 31.95 12.62
C THR A 67 -24.29 32.84 11.96
N SER A 68 -23.44 33.49 12.77
CA SER A 68 -22.35 34.34 12.27
C SER A 68 -21.32 33.51 11.49
N PRO A 69 -21.05 33.85 10.19
CA PRO A 69 -20.02 33.15 9.40
C PRO A 69 -18.62 33.27 10.00
N TRP A 70 -18.34 34.36 10.70
CA TRP A 70 -17.05 34.56 11.37
C TRP A 70 -16.91 33.62 12.56
N GLU A 71 -17.91 33.53 13.45
CA GLU A 71 -17.92 32.63 14.59
C GLU A 71 -17.86 31.16 14.15
N PHE A 72 -18.63 30.81 13.11
CA PHE A 72 -18.62 29.48 12.52
C PHE A 72 -17.21 29.03 12.11
N LYS A 73 -16.50 29.89 11.35
CA LYS A 73 -15.12 29.60 10.93
C LYS A 73 -14.16 29.50 12.10
N GLN A 74 -14.28 30.38 13.10
CA GLN A 74 -13.41 30.40 14.28
C GLN A 74 -13.60 29.16 15.16
N TYR A 75 -14.83 28.86 15.52
CA TYR A 75 -15.14 27.76 16.43
C TYR A 75 -14.87 26.40 15.80
N LEU A 76 -15.10 26.26 14.50
CA LEU A 76 -14.80 25.04 13.75
C LEU A 76 -13.34 24.95 13.30
N ARG A 77 -12.52 25.95 13.55
CA ARG A 77 -11.09 26.01 13.14
C ARG A 77 -10.88 25.98 11.62
N LEU A 78 -11.85 26.42 10.80
CA LEU A 78 -11.75 26.39 9.34
C LEU A 78 -10.74 27.40 8.78
N ASN A 79 -10.41 28.43 9.54
CA ASN A 79 -9.39 29.41 9.23
C ASN A 79 -7.94 28.96 9.54
N GLU A 80 -7.76 27.81 10.18
CA GLU A 80 -6.44 27.24 10.43
C GLU A 80 -5.81 26.69 9.13
N LYS A 81 -4.48 26.70 9.07
CA LYS A 81 -3.75 26.12 7.90
C LYS A 81 -4.10 24.65 7.65
N VAL A 82 -4.31 23.89 8.74
CA VAL A 82 -4.67 22.47 8.71
C VAL A 82 -5.75 22.23 9.78
N PRO A 83 -7.04 22.44 9.45
CA PRO A 83 -8.15 22.49 10.40
C PRO A 83 -8.29 21.22 11.26
N HIS A 84 -8.13 20.04 10.66
CA HIS A 84 -8.32 18.78 11.35
C HIS A 84 -7.30 18.50 12.46
N ARG A 85 -6.16 19.20 12.51
CA ARG A 85 -5.16 19.04 13.58
C ARG A 85 -5.59 19.61 14.91
N LYS A 86 -6.64 20.43 14.91
CA LYS A 86 -7.22 21.03 16.13
C LYS A 86 -8.66 20.58 16.29
N ASN A 87 -9.05 20.30 17.52
CA ASN A 87 -10.46 20.07 17.84
C ASN A 87 -11.25 21.36 17.66
N PRO A 88 -12.52 21.27 17.24
CA PRO A 88 -13.43 22.41 17.27
C PRO A 88 -13.58 22.94 18.70
N ASN A 89 -13.77 24.23 18.85
CA ASN A 89 -14.00 24.89 20.13
C ASN A 89 -15.47 25.29 20.23
N ILE A 90 -16.33 24.35 20.62
CA ILE A 90 -17.78 24.55 20.60
C ILE A 90 -18.18 25.48 21.73
N PRO A 91 -18.79 26.67 21.43
CA PRO A 91 -19.23 27.60 22.45
C PRO A 91 -20.45 27.04 23.21
N LEU A 92 -20.68 27.55 24.42
CA LEU A 92 -21.79 27.10 25.27
C LEU A 92 -23.14 27.26 24.56
N SER A 93 -23.34 28.32 23.77
CA SER A 93 -24.56 28.57 23.01
C SER A 93 -24.90 27.51 21.96
N TRP A 94 -23.91 26.74 21.49
CA TRP A 94 -24.12 25.66 20.52
C TRP A 94 -24.16 24.27 21.16
N ARG A 95 -23.58 24.14 22.37
CA ARG A 95 -23.30 22.86 23.02
C ARG A 95 -24.58 22.04 23.24
N GLU A 96 -25.62 22.61 23.81
CA GLU A 96 -26.86 21.89 24.08
C GLU A 96 -27.50 21.34 22.80
N ARG A 97 -27.47 22.11 21.72
CA ARG A 97 -27.99 21.67 20.42
C ARG A 97 -27.18 20.49 19.84
N PHE A 98 -25.88 20.50 20.01
CA PHE A 98 -25.00 19.43 19.53
C PHE A 98 -25.14 18.18 20.39
N GLU A 99 -25.19 18.31 21.71
CA GLU A 99 -25.37 17.19 22.65
C GLU A 99 -26.73 16.48 22.49
N ARG A 100 -27.77 17.19 22.04
CA ARG A 100 -29.05 16.57 21.67
C ARG A 100 -29.08 15.94 20.30
N ALA A 101 -28.17 16.28 19.42
CA ALA A 101 -28.16 15.78 18.06
C ALA A 101 -27.66 14.34 17.99
N LYS A 102 -28.29 13.57 17.10
CA LYS A 102 -27.88 12.21 16.75
C LYS A 102 -27.46 12.18 15.29
N LEU A 103 -26.33 11.52 15.00
CA LEU A 103 -25.81 11.36 13.67
C LEU A 103 -25.79 9.87 13.32
N LEU A 104 -26.39 9.55 12.18
CA LEU A 104 -26.28 8.24 11.54
C LEU A 104 -25.55 8.40 10.21
N ASP A 105 -24.42 7.70 10.04
CA ASP A 105 -23.75 7.50 8.76
C ASP A 105 -23.89 6.05 8.33
N PRO A 106 -24.85 5.73 7.42
CA PRO A 106 -25.14 4.34 7.02
C PRO A 106 -24.09 3.78 6.04
N PHE A 107 -23.15 4.60 5.54
CA PHE A 107 -22.08 4.25 4.63
C PHE A 107 -20.78 4.92 5.05
N ALA A 108 -20.38 4.68 6.31
CA ALA A 108 -19.33 5.44 6.99
C ALA A 108 -17.94 5.34 6.33
N GLY A 109 -17.68 4.28 5.59
CA GLY A 109 -16.40 4.06 4.90
C GLY A 109 -15.24 4.20 5.87
N PHE A 110 -14.41 5.23 5.65
CA PHE A 110 -13.24 5.51 6.48
C PHE A 110 -13.50 6.41 7.69
N GLY A 111 -14.78 6.66 8.00
CA GLY A 111 -15.21 7.26 9.27
C GLY A 111 -15.03 8.78 9.39
N SER A 112 -14.80 9.53 8.30
CA SER A 112 -14.59 10.98 8.38
C SER A 112 -15.78 11.72 8.98
N ILE A 113 -17.01 11.36 8.60
CA ILE A 113 -18.24 11.98 9.09
C ILE A 113 -18.46 11.64 10.56
N PRO A 114 -18.50 10.36 10.99
CA PRO A 114 -18.70 10.03 12.39
C PRO A 114 -17.56 10.53 13.30
N LEU A 115 -16.31 10.57 12.82
CA LEU A 115 -15.20 11.14 13.58
C LEU A 115 -15.42 12.62 13.88
N GLU A 116 -15.81 13.42 12.89
CA GLU A 116 -16.08 14.84 13.12
C GLU A 116 -17.38 15.06 13.90
N GLY A 117 -18.39 14.20 13.78
CA GLY A 117 -19.55 14.21 14.65
C GLY A 117 -19.17 14.03 16.13
N ALA A 118 -18.33 13.06 16.43
CA ALA A 118 -17.81 12.84 17.78
C ALA A 118 -16.95 14.03 18.28
N ARG A 119 -16.13 14.63 17.41
CA ARG A 119 -15.29 15.79 17.76
C ARG A 119 -16.10 17.07 17.98
N LEU A 120 -17.25 17.20 17.34
CA LEU A 120 -18.21 18.29 17.57
C LEU A 120 -18.98 18.11 18.88
N GLY A 121 -18.92 16.94 19.51
CA GLY A 121 -19.63 16.66 20.77
C GLY A 121 -21.09 16.30 20.56
N LEU A 122 -21.46 15.64 19.46
CA LEU A 122 -22.81 15.14 19.26
C LEU A 122 -23.15 14.08 20.31
N GLY A 123 -24.40 14.05 20.75
CA GLY A 123 -24.86 13.15 21.83
C GLY A 123 -24.79 11.68 21.44
N GLU A 124 -25.03 11.38 20.16
CA GLU A 124 -24.94 10.01 19.65
C GLU A 124 -24.37 10.04 18.21
N VAL A 125 -23.43 9.15 17.94
CA VAL A 125 -22.85 8.97 16.60
C VAL A 125 -22.85 7.49 16.26
N VAL A 126 -23.59 7.12 15.23
CA VAL A 126 -23.71 5.75 14.73
C VAL A 126 -23.07 5.66 13.34
N ALA A 127 -22.07 4.80 13.22
CA ALA A 127 -21.39 4.51 11.97
C ALA A 127 -21.71 3.08 11.53
N VAL A 128 -22.22 2.90 10.33
CA VAL A 128 -22.52 1.59 9.73
C VAL A 128 -21.66 1.39 8.49
N GLU A 129 -21.09 0.18 8.34
CA GLU A 129 -20.27 -0.16 7.21
C GLU A 129 -20.39 -1.65 6.88
N LEU A 130 -20.46 -1.96 5.59
CA LEU A 130 -20.59 -3.33 5.09
C LEU A 130 -19.26 -4.08 5.05
N LEU A 131 -18.17 -3.36 4.71
CA LEU A 131 -16.86 -3.99 4.47
C LEU A 131 -16.13 -4.26 5.80
N PRO A 132 -15.74 -5.52 6.09
CA PRO A 132 -15.06 -5.87 7.33
C PRO A 132 -13.81 -5.04 7.63
N THR A 133 -13.01 -4.73 6.60
CA THR A 133 -11.80 -3.90 6.75
C THR A 133 -12.15 -2.49 7.25
N ALA A 134 -13.20 -1.87 6.69
CA ALA A 134 -13.64 -0.55 7.12
C ALA A 134 -14.26 -0.60 8.52
N TYR A 135 -15.03 -1.65 8.86
CA TYR A 135 -15.56 -1.85 10.20
C TYR A 135 -14.45 -1.93 11.26
N VAL A 136 -13.42 -2.74 11.02
CA VAL A 136 -12.24 -2.85 11.90
C VAL A 136 -11.56 -1.49 12.06
N PHE A 137 -11.44 -0.74 10.97
CA PHE A 137 -10.85 0.59 10.99
C PHE A 137 -11.70 1.61 11.77
N LEU A 138 -13.02 1.59 11.61
CA LEU A 138 -13.93 2.42 12.40
C LEU A 138 -13.78 2.16 13.91
N LYS A 139 -13.66 0.90 14.32
CA LYS A 139 -13.38 0.57 15.73
C LYS A 139 -12.06 1.17 16.20
N ALA A 140 -11.00 1.07 15.38
CA ALA A 140 -9.68 1.61 15.70
C ALA A 140 -9.66 3.15 15.84
N VAL A 141 -10.50 3.86 15.09
CA VAL A 141 -10.51 5.33 15.06
C VAL A 141 -11.55 5.94 16.01
N LEU A 142 -12.71 5.29 16.18
CA LEU A 142 -13.85 5.84 16.94
C LEU A 142 -13.99 5.21 18.32
N GLU A 143 -13.99 3.87 18.41
CA GLU A 143 -14.31 3.16 19.65
C GLU A 143 -13.12 3.04 20.60
N TYR A 144 -11.99 2.53 20.11
CA TYR A 144 -10.86 2.16 20.98
C TYR A 144 -10.12 3.35 21.60
N PRO A 145 -9.92 4.49 20.89
CA PRO A 145 -9.34 5.67 21.54
C PRO A 145 -10.20 6.19 22.69
N LYS A 146 -11.52 6.23 22.50
CA LYS A 146 -12.47 6.62 23.53
C LYS A 146 -12.40 5.67 24.73
N TRP A 147 -12.52 4.36 24.48
CA TRP A 147 -12.42 3.33 25.50
C TRP A 147 -11.09 3.41 26.30
N ALA A 148 -9.98 3.63 25.62
CA ALA A 148 -8.67 3.75 26.26
C ALA A 148 -8.56 4.99 27.16
N VAL A 149 -9.16 6.12 26.77
CA VAL A 149 -9.21 7.35 27.58
C VAL A 149 -10.11 7.14 28.81
N GLU A 150 -11.30 6.60 28.65
CA GLU A 150 -12.27 6.32 29.73
C GLU A 150 -11.67 5.37 30.78
N ASN A 151 -10.86 4.41 30.34
CA ASN A 151 -10.17 3.47 31.23
C ASN A 151 -8.80 3.96 31.73
N ARG A 152 -8.36 5.17 31.38
CA ARG A 152 -7.04 5.75 31.71
C ARG A 152 -5.86 4.95 31.15
N LEU A 153 -6.06 4.25 30.04
CA LEU A 153 -5.09 3.36 29.40
C LEU A 153 -4.43 3.95 28.15
N ALA A 154 -4.80 5.16 27.71
CA ALA A 154 -4.36 5.70 26.42
C ALA A 154 -2.83 5.71 26.25
N LYS A 155 -2.08 6.18 27.26
CA LYS A 155 -0.59 6.19 27.19
C LYS A 155 0.02 4.79 27.24
N GLN A 156 -0.58 3.89 28.02
CA GLN A 156 -0.15 2.49 28.08
C GLN A 156 -0.42 1.78 26.76
N LEU A 157 -1.58 1.98 26.16
CA LEU A 157 -1.96 1.39 24.88
C LEU A 157 -0.94 1.73 23.78
N VAL A 158 -0.52 3.00 23.67
CA VAL A 158 0.48 3.41 22.67
C VAL A 158 1.80 2.64 22.87
N ARG A 159 2.32 2.60 24.12
CA ARG A 159 3.54 1.85 24.45
C ARG A 159 3.40 0.35 24.19
N ASP A 160 2.25 -0.22 24.53
CA ASP A 160 2.04 -1.67 24.38
C ASP A 160 1.85 -2.06 22.90
N VAL A 161 1.23 -1.23 22.06
CA VAL A 161 1.20 -1.44 20.61
C VAL A 161 2.62 -1.44 20.03
N GLU A 162 3.48 -0.51 20.43
CA GLU A 162 4.88 -0.44 20.01
C GLU A 162 5.68 -1.65 20.51
N ARG A 163 5.54 -2.01 21.78
CA ARG A 163 6.21 -3.19 22.39
C ARG A 163 5.83 -4.47 21.68
N TRP A 164 4.53 -4.71 21.48
CA TRP A 164 4.06 -5.94 20.85
C TRP A 164 4.30 -5.97 19.35
N GLY A 165 4.26 -4.82 18.68
CA GLY A 165 4.68 -4.71 17.28
C GLY A 165 6.16 -5.07 17.11
N SER A 166 7.03 -4.57 18.00
CA SER A 166 8.46 -4.92 18.03
C SER A 166 8.67 -6.41 18.31
N TRP A 167 7.90 -6.99 19.23
CA TRP A 167 7.95 -8.43 19.52
C TRP A 167 7.58 -9.26 18.29
N VAL A 168 6.50 -8.90 17.57
CA VAL A 168 6.08 -9.58 16.34
C VAL A 168 7.18 -9.49 15.27
N ALA A 169 7.74 -8.30 15.07
CA ALA A 169 8.80 -8.09 14.08
C ALA A 169 10.06 -8.93 14.42
N GLU A 170 10.45 -8.97 15.69
CA GLU A 170 11.61 -9.75 16.13
C GLU A 170 11.37 -11.26 16.01
N LYS A 171 10.18 -11.74 16.40
CA LYS A 171 9.81 -13.16 16.23
C LYS A 171 9.77 -13.57 14.77
N LEU A 172 9.26 -12.71 13.89
CA LEU A 172 9.28 -12.97 12.45
C LEU A 172 10.72 -13.03 11.91
N ARG A 173 11.60 -12.12 12.35
CA ARG A 173 13.02 -12.11 11.96
C ARG A 173 13.77 -13.35 12.44
N GLN A 174 13.44 -13.86 13.63
CA GLN A 174 14.02 -15.08 14.21
C GLN A 174 13.43 -16.39 13.66
N ASP A 175 12.36 -16.31 12.87
CA ASP A 175 11.75 -17.50 12.29
C ASP A 175 12.72 -18.18 11.30
N PRO A 176 13.05 -19.48 11.47
CA PRO A 176 14.05 -20.16 10.64
C PRO A 176 13.71 -20.14 9.14
N ASP A 177 12.43 -20.23 8.78
CA ASP A 177 12.02 -20.18 7.38
C ASP A 177 12.23 -18.79 6.78
N ILE A 178 12.02 -17.74 7.58
CA ILE A 178 12.24 -16.35 7.13
C ILE A 178 13.74 -16.09 6.98
N GLN A 179 14.56 -16.53 7.94
CA GLN A 179 16.02 -16.38 7.86
C GLN A 179 16.61 -17.10 6.64
N GLU A 180 16.08 -18.28 6.28
CA GLU A 180 16.53 -18.99 5.08
C GLU A 180 16.15 -18.27 3.78
N LEU A 181 15.04 -17.54 3.77
CA LEU A 181 14.45 -16.95 2.56
C LEU A 181 14.86 -15.50 2.28
N TYR A 182 15.32 -14.79 3.29
CA TYR A 182 15.65 -13.36 3.18
C TYR A 182 17.06 -13.07 3.67
N ASP A 183 17.69 -12.08 3.09
CA ASP A 183 18.98 -11.56 3.55
C ASP A 183 18.72 -10.45 4.58
N ASP A 184 19.42 -10.46 5.72
CA ASP A 184 19.17 -9.56 6.85
C ASP A 184 19.30 -8.07 6.53
N ASP A 185 20.17 -7.73 5.57
CA ASP A 185 20.49 -6.36 5.16
C ASP A 185 19.69 -5.89 3.93
N THR A 186 18.77 -6.73 3.41
CA THR A 186 17.97 -6.39 2.23
C THR A 186 16.63 -5.79 2.61
N ALA A 187 16.45 -4.50 2.26
CA ALA A 187 15.21 -3.78 2.49
C ALA A 187 14.13 -4.08 1.44
N VAL A 188 14.52 -4.26 0.16
CA VAL A 188 13.56 -4.49 -0.95
C VAL A 188 14.13 -5.46 -1.97
N TYR A 189 13.28 -6.36 -2.46
CA TYR A 189 13.53 -7.21 -3.61
C TYR A 189 12.71 -6.73 -4.80
N ILE A 190 13.40 -6.30 -5.86
CA ILE A 190 12.77 -5.85 -7.10
C ILE A 190 12.64 -7.06 -8.02
N GLY A 191 11.40 -7.39 -8.38
CA GLY A 191 11.09 -8.57 -9.19
C GLY A 191 10.29 -8.25 -10.44
N THR A 192 10.13 -9.26 -11.27
CA THR A 192 9.30 -9.27 -12.48
C THR A 192 8.83 -10.68 -12.78
N TRP A 193 8.10 -10.85 -13.88
CA TRP A 193 7.86 -12.14 -14.50
C TRP A 193 8.97 -12.46 -15.51
N GLU A 194 9.38 -13.72 -15.58
CA GLU A 194 10.12 -14.23 -16.73
C GLU A 194 9.31 -15.32 -17.44
N VAL A 195 9.47 -15.39 -18.76
CA VAL A 195 8.79 -16.37 -19.59
C VAL A 195 9.77 -17.20 -20.38
N ARG A 196 9.41 -18.46 -20.64
CA ARG A 196 10.14 -19.31 -21.57
C ARG A 196 9.81 -18.89 -22.99
N CYS A 197 10.81 -18.43 -23.73
CA CYS A 197 10.61 -17.94 -25.10
C CYS A 197 10.10 -19.05 -26.01
N PRO A 198 9.00 -18.88 -26.75
CA PRO A 198 8.45 -19.91 -27.65
C PRO A 198 9.35 -20.18 -28.86
N HIS A 199 10.30 -19.29 -29.17
CA HIS A 199 11.19 -19.41 -30.33
C HIS A 199 12.52 -20.13 -29.99
N CYS A 200 13.13 -19.80 -28.86
CA CYS A 200 14.45 -20.38 -28.50
C CYS A 200 14.44 -21.23 -27.21
N GLY A 201 13.32 -21.38 -26.55
CA GLY A 201 13.17 -22.17 -25.31
C GLY A 201 13.82 -21.57 -24.06
N LYS A 202 14.61 -20.49 -24.16
CA LYS A 202 15.33 -19.88 -23.04
C LYS A 202 14.45 -18.94 -22.22
N TRP A 203 14.81 -18.74 -20.95
CA TRP A 203 14.10 -17.86 -20.05
C TRP A 203 14.47 -16.38 -20.30
N THR A 204 13.47 -15.52 -20.46
CA THR A 204 13.65 -14.07 -20.65
C THR A 204 12.81 -13.28 -19.63
N PRO A 205 13.43 -12.42 -18.81
CA PRO A 205 12.70 -11.52 -17.93
C PRO A 205 11.96 -10.45 -18.71
N LEU A 206 10.77 -10.08 -18.22
CA LEU A 206 9.88 -9.09 -18.82
C LEU A 206 10.00 -7.77 -18.06
N VAL A 207 10.74 -6.81 -18.58
CA VAL A 207 11.05 -5.57 -17.87
C VAL A 207 10.48 -4.37 -18.62
N GLY A 208 9.49 -3.74 -17.99
CA GLY A 208 8.84 -2.53 -18.51
C GLY A 208 9.65 -1.26 -18.24
N ASN A 209 10.55 -1.30 -17.26
CA ASN A 209 11.37 -0.17 -16.87
C ASN A 209 12.67 -0.68 -16.22
N TRP A 210 13.82 -0.28 -16.79
CA TRP A 210 15.14 -0.68 -16.29
C TRP A 210 15.73 0.27 -15.25
N TRP A 211 15.09 1.40 -14.99
CA TRP A 211 15.55 2.33 -13.97
C TRP A 211 15.37 1.79 -12.55
N LEU A 212 16.39 1.96 -11.71
CA LEU A 212 16.35 1.74 -10.28
C LEU A 212 16.18 3.06 -9.52
N ALA A 213 16.85 4.10 -9.98
CA ALA A 213 16.77 5.43 -9.36
C ALA A 213 16.91 6.53 -10.41
N ARG A 214 16.03 7.53 -10.29
CA ARG A 214 16.09 8.78 -11.06
C ARG A 214 15.58 9.92 -10.15
N VAL A 215 16.36 10.21 -9.11
CA VAL A 215 16.01 11.20 -8.08
C VAL A 215 16.64 12.54 -8.39
N SER A 216 15.86 13.51 -8.84
CA SER A 216 16.33 14.88 -9.05
C SER A 216 16.34 15.71 -7.77
N LYS A 217 17.31 16.60 -7.63
CA LYS A 217 17.33 17.67 -6.62
C LYS A 217 16.62 18.90 -7.14
N GLU A 218 16.94 19.28 -8.37
CA GLU A 218 16.35 20.38 -9.11
C GLU A 218 16.34 20.04 -10.58
N THR A 219 15.28 20.36 -11.30
CA THR A 219 15.21 20.27 -12.77
C THR A 219 15.13 21.68 -13.32
N SER A 220 16.09 22.04 -14.18
CA SER A 220 16.21 23.40 -14.70
C SER A 220 15.47 23.62 -16.03
N SER A 221 15.25 22.59 -16.82
CA SER A 221 14.51 22.67 -18.10
C SER A 221 14.03 21.31 -18.57
N GLU A 222 12.93 21.28 -19.32
CA GLU A 222 12.45 20.12 -20.05
C GLU A 222 12.29 20.52 -21.51
N GLU A 223 13.13 19.98 -22.40
CA GLU A 223 13.08 20.17 -23.83
C GLU A 223 12.93 18.80 -24.51
N GLU A 224 11.90 18.61 -25.34
CA GLU A 224 11.65 17.38 -26.11
C GLU A 224 11.75 16.08 -25.28
N GLY A 225 11.21 16.07 -24.05
CA GLY A 225 11.30 14.90 -23.16
C GLY A 225 12.66 14.69 -22.49
N THR A 226 13.61 15.62 -22.70
CA THR A 226 14.93 15.62 -22.08
C THR A 226 14.95 16.59 -20.90
N ARG A 227 15.35 16.10 -19.73
CA ARG A 227 15.48 16.90 -18.50
C ARG A 227 16.93 17.11 -18.15
N THR A 228 17.36 18.38 -18.10
CA THR A 228 18.66 18.77 -17.58
C THR A 228 18.52 19.14 -16.12
N GLY A 229 19.36 18.58 -15.24
CA GLY A 229 19.26 18.87 -13.82
C GLY A 229 20.36 18.22 -12.99
N THR A 230 20.27 18.46 -11.67
CA THR A 230 21.12 17.82 -10.67
C THR A 230 20.40 16.64 -10.05
N TYR A 231 20.98 15.46 -10.15
CA TYR A 231 20.39 14.22 -9.65
C TYR A 231 21.11 13.75 -8.38
N LYS A 232 20.33 13.43 -7.35
CA LYS A 232 20.83 12.79 -6.11
C LYS A 232 21.17 11.33 -6.35
N ARG A 233 20.46 10.66 -7.28
CA ARG A 233 20.73 9.28 -7.64
C ARG A 233 20.30 9.01 -9.07
N LEU A 234 21.21 8.40 -9.84
CA LEU A 234 20.98 7.84 -11.18
C LEU A 234 21.50 6.41 -11.18
N ALA A 235 20.59 5.44 -11.27
CA ALA A 235 20.96 4.03 -11.34
C ALA A 235 19.95 3.24 -12.19
N TRP A 236 20.45 2.20 -12.87
CA TRP A 236 19.62 1.32 -13.71
C TRP A 236 20.18 -0.09 -13.78
N MET A 237 19.35 -0.99 -14.26
CA MET A 237 19.71 -2.38 -14.58
C MET A 237 20.06 -2.53 -16.05
N GLU A 238 21.01 -3.41 -16.34
CA GLU A 238 21.36 -3.81 -17.71
C GLU A 238 21.28 -5.33 -17.84
N PRO A 239 20.56 -5.87 -18.83
CA PRO A 239 20.54 -7.30 -19.11
C PRO A 239 21.86 -7.73 -19.76
N VAL A 240 22.45 -8.80 -19.23
CA VAL A 240 23.66 -9.42 -19.76
C VAL A 240 23.38 -10.88 -20.05
N ARG A 241 23.67 -11.34 -21.26
CA ARG A 241 23.55 -12.77 -21.62
C ARG A 241 24.62 -13.57 -20.88
N ALA A 242 24.22 -14.53 -20.08
CA ALA A 242 25.09 -15.43 -19.34
C ALA A 242 24.63 -16.90 -19.57
N GLY A 243 25.13 -17.50 -20.64
CA GLY A 243 24.70 -18.83 -21.08
C GLY A 243 23.20 -18.85 -21.44
N ASP A 244 22.45 -19.68 -20.72
CA ASP A 244 20.99 -19.82 -20.90
C ASP A 244 20.15 -18.88 -20.07
N GLN A 245 20.78 -17.99 -19.31
CA GLN A 245 20.12 -17.02 -18.45
C GLN A 245 20.48 -15.58 -18.85
N ILE A 246 19.61 -14.66 -18.47
CA ILE A 246 19.88 -13.23 -18.50
C ILE A 246 20.32 -12.82 -17.10
N ALA A 247 21.59 -12.51 -16.92
CA ALA A 247 22.09 -11.87 -15.70
C ALA A 247 21.76 -10.37 -15.70
N ILE A 248 21.72 -9.78 -14.51
CA ILE A 248 21.50 -8.34 -14.35
C ILE A 248 22.80 -7.70 -13.89
N ARG A 249 23.26 -6.68 -14.60
CA ARG A 249 24.30 -5.76 -14.15
C ARG A 249 23.65 -4.48 -13.65
N ILE A 250 24.15 -3.93 -12.56
CA ILE A 250 23.69 -2.65 -12.03
C ILE A 250 24.70 -1.57 -12.38
N VAL A 251 24.20 -0.49 -12.97
CA VAL A 251 24.93 0.75 -13.17
C VAL A 251 24.43 1.77 -12.19
N ASP A 252 25.24 2.14 -11.22
CA ASP A 252 25.00 3.23 -10.27
C ASP A 252 25.98 4.36 -10.60
N LEU A 253 25.49 5.35 -11.31
CA LEU A 253 26.34 6.39 -11.89
C LEU A 253 26.95 7.29 -10.81
N ASN A 254 26.21 7.55 -9.71
CA ASN A 254 26.74 8.32 -8.58
C ASN A 254 27.92 7.61 -7.90
N LYS A 255 27.82 6.30 -7.70
CA LYS A 255 28.91 5.48 -7.15
C LYS A 255 30.10 5.40 -8.11
N GLN A 256 29.85 5.14 -9.40
CA GLN A 256 30.92 5.07 -10.41
C GLN A 256 31.70 6.38 -10.56
N LEU A 257 31.04 7.52 -10.42
CA LEU A 257 31.67 8.84 -10.48
C LEU A 257 32.15 9.35 -9.14
N HIS A 258 31.95 8.61 -8.03
CA HIS A 258 32.27 9.02 -6.66
C HIS A 258 31.66 10.39 -6.29
N LYS A 259 30.40 10.65 -6.71
CA LYS A 259 29.71 11.93 -6.52
C LYS A 259 28.39 11.76 -5.76
N LYS A 260 28.18 12.57 -4.73
CA LYS A 260 26.88 12.64 -4.01
C LYS A 260 25.75 13.14 -4.92
N THR A 261 26.06 13.98 -5.89
CA THR A 261 25.11 14.48 -6.89
C THR A 261 25.76 14.52 -8.27
N VAL A 262 25.00 14.26 -9.31
CA VAL A 262 25.47 14.26 -10.70
C VAL A 262 24.66 15.25 -11.52
N LYS A 263 25.31 16.21 -12.20
CA LYS A 263 24.68 17.03 -13.22
C LYS A 263 24.55 16.19 -14.50
N ALA A 264 23.35 16.03 -15.00
CA ALA A 264 23.09 15.19 -16.16
C ALA A 264 21.96 15.75 -17.03
N ARG A 265 22.02 15.42 -18.32
CA ARG A 265 20.93 15.56 -19.27
C ARG A 265 20.33 14.17 -19.51
N VAL A 266 19.07 13.97 -19.11
CA VAL A 266 18.41 12.66 -19.11
C VAL A 266 17.21 12.69 -20.05
N ASN A 267 17.24 11.85 -21.10
CA ASN A 267 16.08 11.55 -21.92
C ASN A 267 15.57 10.15 -21.55
N ALA A 268 14.51 10.12 -20.76
CA ALA A 268 13.96 8.86 -20.24
C ALA A 268 13.28 8.01 -21.31
N SER A 269 12.70 8.61 -22.35
CA SER A 269 12.03 7.91 -23.45
C SER A 269 13.02 7.26 -24.40
N GLN A 270 14.14 7.91 -24.67
CA GLN A 270 15.23 7.37 -25.49
C GLN A 270 16.21 6.51 -24.68
N GLY A 271 16.16 6.56 -23.34
CA GLY A 271 17.10 5.84 -22.50
C GLY A 271 18.52 6.39 -22.55
N THR A 272 18.69 7.72 -22.68
CA THR A 272 20.02 8.34 -22.72
C THR A 272 20.29 9.20 -21.48
N VAL A 273 21.52 9.13 -20.98
CA VAL A 273 22.04 9.93 -19.88
C VAL A 273 23.37 10.52 -20.27
N GLU A 274 23.46 11.84 -20.36
CA GLU A 274 24.68 12.57 -20.69
C GLU A 274 25.27 13.22 -19.44
N VAL A 275 26.52 12.91 -19.16
CA VAL A 275 27.29 13.45 -18.04
C VAL A 275 28.69 13.80 -18.49
N ASN A 276 29.10 15.06 -18.34
CA ASN A 276 30.44 15.54 -18.69
C ASN A 276 30.85 15.15 -20.13
N GLY A 277 29.93 15.28 -21.09
CA GLY A 277 30.20 14.92 -22.53
C GLY A 277 30.17 13.43 -22.83
N LYS A 278 30.00 12.55 -21.83
CA LYS A 278 29.87 11.11 -22.02
C LYS A 278 28.40 10.69 -21.99
N THR A 279 28.00 9.93 -23.03
CA THR A 279 26.64 9.38 -23.13
C THR A 279 26.58 7.94 -22.61
N TYR A 280 25.68 7.69 -21.67
CA TYR A 280 25.33 6.35 -21.18
C TYR A 280 23.98 5.96 -21.76
N ARG A 281 23.77 4.66 -21.98
CA ARG A 281 22.50 4.12 -22.48
C ARG A 281 21.83 3.25 -21.44
N VAL A 282 20.60 3.59 -21.11
CA VAL A 282 19.69 2.75 -20.30
C VAL A 282 18.94 1.83 -21.26
N PRO A 283 18.88 0.53 -21.00
CA PRO A 283 18.18 -0.40 -21.88
C PRO A 283 16.71 -0.02 -22.10
N GLN A 284 16.22 -0.27 -23.30
CA GLN A 284 14.81 -0.08 -23.63
C GLN A 284 13.97 -1.23 -23.04
N LYS A 285 12.71 -0.91 -22.65
CA LYS A 285 11.77 -1.93 -22.20
C LYS A 285 11.65 -3.07 -23.21
N ASN A 286 11.59 -4.30 -22.73
CA ASN A 286 11.38 -5.47 -23.61
C ASN A 286 9.95 -6.03 -23.52
N ILE A 287 9.03 -5.32 -22.86
CA ILE A 287 7.61 -5.64 -22.82
C ILE A 287 6.77 -4.38 -23.01
N ASP A 288 5.71 -4.50 -23.82
CA ASP A 288 4.64 -3.52 -23.94
C ASP A 288 3.28 -4.24 -23.81
N ALA A 289 2.72 -4.20 -22.61
CA ALA A 289 1.47 -4.89 -22.31
C ALA A 289 0.25 -4.33 -23.08
N ARG A 290 0.27 -3.03 -23.42
CA ARG A 290 -0.82 -2.41 -24.21
C ARG A 290 -0.84 -2.93 -25.64
N ARG A 291 0.35 -3.10 -26.22
CA ARG A 291 0.50 -3.65 -27.59
C ARG A 291 0.58 -5.18 -27.60
N GLN A 292 0.55 -5.83 -26.45
CA GLN A 292 0.66 -7.28 -26.28
C GLN A 292 1.90 -7.85 -26.99
N VAL A 293 3.05 -7.21 -26.78
CA VAL A 293 4.32 -7.65 -27.34
C VAL A 293 5.41 -7.67 -26.28
N ALA A 294 6.21 -8.71 -26.29
CA ALA A 294 7.47 -8.78 -25.57
C ALA A 294 8.60 -9.17 -26.54
N THR A 295 9.84 -8.84 -26.20
CA THR A 295 11.02 -9.20 -26.99
C THR A 295 11.92 -10.10 -26.16
N CYS A 296 12.30 -11.25 -26.70
CA CYS A 296 13.24 -12.15 -26.06
C CYS A 296 14.64 -11.53 -26.02
N LEU A 297 15.25 -11.46 -24.85
CA LEU A 297 16.62 -10.90 -24.69
C LEU A 297 17.73 -11.85 -25.19
N HIS A 298 17.41 -13.12 -25.50
CA HIS A 298 18.35 -14.05 -26.10
C HIS A 298 18.36 -14.03 -27.63
N CYS A 299 17.20 -14.27 -28.25
CA CYS A 299 17.11 -14.39 -29.71
C CYS A 299 16.56 -13.14 -30.41
N ASN A 300 16.18 -12.12 -29.68
CA ASN A 300 15.56 -10.87 -30.15
C ASN A 300 14.22 -11.04 -30.88
N ASN A 301 13.65 -12.25 -30.94
CA ASN A 301 12.35 -12.47 -31.55
C ASN A 301 11.22 -11.88 -30.68
N GLN A 302 10.19 -11.40 -31.35
CA GLN A 302 9.01 -10.87 -30.69
C GLN A 302 8.10 -12.01 -30.23
N ILE A 303 7.68 -11.94 -28.98
CA ILE A 303 6.74 -12.86 -28.35
C ILE A 303 5.36 -12.18 -28.38
N ARG A 304 4.50 -12.59 -29.29
CA ARG A 304 3.17 -11.99 -29.50
C ARG A 304 2.05 -12.99 -29.22
N LYS A 305 1.75 -13.82 -30.18
CA LYS A 305 0.60 -14.73 -30.18
C LYS A 305 0.92 -16.03 -29.42
N GLY A 306 0.01 -16.43 -28.51
CA GLY A 306 -0.05 -17.77 -27.96
C GLY A 306 -1.04 -18.64 -28.75
N GLN A 307 -1.67 -19.60 -28.09
CA GLN A 307 -2.67 -20.46 -28.73
C GLN A 307 -4.01 -19.76 -28.93
N LYS A 308 -4.48 -19.05 -27.90
CA LYS A 308 -5.80 -18.36 -27.88
C LYS A 308 -5.70 -16.88 -27.58
N ASP A 309 -4.58 -16.43 -26.98
CA ASP A 309 -4.39 -15.07 -26.49
C ASP A 309 -2.91 -14.65 -26.67
N TRP A 310 -2.48 -13.56 -26.05
CA TRP A 310 -1.09 -13.19 -25.95
C TRP A 310 -0.30 -14.22 -25.14
N TYR A 311 0.83 -14.71 -25.70
CA TYR A 311 1.61 -15.78 -25.09
C TYR A 311 2.01 -15.50 -23.63
N VAL A 312 2.43 -14.27 -23.30
CA VAL A 312 2.82 -13.90 -21.94
C VAL A 312 1.65 -14.07 -20.97
N LYS A 313 0.45 -13.71 -21.39
CA LYS A 313 -0.76 -13.85 -20.60
C LYS A 313 -1.13 -15.33 -20.38
N GLU A 314 -1.04 -16.14 -21.43
CA GLU A 314 -1.23 -17.59 -21.32
C GLU A 314 -0.20 -18.24 -20.43
N ALA A 315 1.06 -17.83 -20.51
CA ALA A 315 2.16 -18.37 -19.70
C ALA A 315 1.99 -18.05 -18.21
N ILE A 316 1.54 -16.84 -17.86
CA ILE A 316 1.25 -16.47 -16.46
C ILE A 316 0.01 -17.22 -15.94
N ARG A 317 -1.00 -17.41 -16.77
CA ARG A 317 -2.18 -18.21 -16.42
C ARG A 317 -1.80 -19.68 -16.16
N ASP A 318 -0.93 -20.26 -17.00
CA ASP A 318 -0.38 -21.60 -16.83
C ASP A 318 0.38 -21.74 -15.50
N TRP A 319 1.21 -20.73 -15.15
CA TRP A 319 1.85 -20.70 -13.84
C TRP A 319 0.83 -20.72 -12.70
N ASN A 320 -0.17 -19.86 -12.71
CA ASN A 320 -1.16 -19.75 -11.64
C ASN A 320 -1.99 -21.03 -11.47
N GLN A 321 -2.28 -21.72 -12.55
CA GLN A 321 -2.95 -23.01 -12.52
C GLN A 321 -2.05 -24.11 -11.93
N LYS A 322 -0.82 -24.22 -12.40
CA LYS A 322 0.15 -25.22 -11.94
C LYS A 322 0.63 -24.97 -10.51
N LEU A 323 0.72 -23.71 -10.09
CA LEU A 323 0.98 -23.34 -8.71
C LEU A 323 -0.07 -23.97 -7.77
N GLU A 324 -1.34 -23.85 -8.11
CA GLU A 324 -2.42 -24.43 -7.33
C GLU A 324 -2.39 -25.96 -7.35
N GLN A 325 -2.11 -26.58 -8.51
CA GLN A 325 -1.93 -28.04 -8.61
C GLN A 325 -0.77 -28.54 -7.76
N TYR A 326 0.34 -27.80 -7.72
CA TYR A 326 1.48 -28.14 -6.88
C TYR A 326 1.14 -28.02 -5.38
N LEU A 327 0.54 -26.91 -4.97
CA LEU A 327 0.18 -26.68 -3.57
C LEU A 327 -0.84 -27.72 -3.08
N SER A 328 -1.79 -28.13 -3.92
CA SER A 328 -2.78 -29.18 -3.61
C SER A 328 -2.24 -30.63 -3.73
N GLY A 329 -0.99 -30.80 -4.12
CA GLY A 329 -0.36 -32.12 -4.22
C GLY A 329 -0.62 -32.89 -5.50
N GLN A 330 -1.26 -32.30 -6.52
CA GLN A 330 -1.56 -32.94 -7.79
C GLN A 330 -0.32 -33.14 -8.68
N ILE A 331 0.68 -32.25 -8.54
CA ILE A 331 1.96 -32.36 -9.22
C ILE A 331 3.12 -32.20 -8.21
N ASP A 332 4.29 -32.69 -8.52
CA ASP A 332 5.50 -32.44 -7.74
C ASP A 332 6.25 -31.17 -8.20
N LEU A 333 7.34 -30.83 -7.48
CA LEU A 333 8.10 -29.62 -7.74
C LEU A 333 8.88 -29.69 -9.06
N GLU A 334 9.40 -30.86 -9.42
CA GLU A 334 10.17 -31.00 -10.67
C GLU A 334 9.25 -30.88 -11.88
N THR A 335 8.08 -31.51 -11.85
CA THR A 335 7.04 -31.33 -12.87
C THR A 335 6.64 -29.85 -13.00
N LEU A 336 6.47 -29.13 -11.87
CA LEU A 336 6.19 -27.71 -11.90
C LEU A 336 7.31 -26.93 -12.61
N LYS A 337 8.57 -27.11 -12.20
CA LYS A 337 9.74 -26.42 -12.76
C LYS A 337 9.93 -26.66 -14.27
N GLU A 338 9.72 -27.89 -14.71
CA GLU A 338 9.92 -28.30 -16.10
C GLU A 338 8.81 -27.79 -17.02
N THR A 339 7.58 -27.82 -16.54
CA THR A 339 6.40 -27.59 -17.42
C THR A 339 5.89 -26.18 -17.45
N VAL A 340 6.23 -25.31 -16.46
CA VAL A 340 5.75 -23.94 -16.46
C VAL A 340 6.37 -23.10 -17.57
N LYS A 341 5.54 -22.21 -18.14
CA LYS A 341 5.94 -21.27 -19.20
C LYS A 341 6.29 -19.88 -18.69
N ALA A 342 5.89 -19.54 -17.48
CA ALA A 342 6.25 -18.31 -16.77
C ALA A 342 6.58 -18.62 -15.32
N ARG A 343 7.31 -17.71 -14.67
CA ARG A 343 7.56 -17.75 -13.21
C ARG A 343 7.96 -16.37 -12.70
N PRO A 344 7.75 -16.06 -11.40
CA PRO A 344 8.30 -14.88 -10.78
C PRO A 344 9.83 -14.92 -10.76
N ARG A 345 10.48 -13.76 -10.96
CA ARG A 345 11.93 -13.62 -10.91
C ARG A 345 12.34 -12.37 -10.16
N ILE A 346 13.37 -12.49 -9.33
CA ILE A 346 14.02 -11.36 -8.69
C ILE A 346 15.12 -10.82 -9.62
N LEU A 347 15.16 -9.51 -9.83
CA LEU A 347 16.14 -8.83 -10.67
C LEU A 347 17.23 -8.15 -9.84
N ALA A 348 16.84 -7.46 -8.78
CA ALA A 348 17.74 -6.68 -7.95
C ALA A 348 17.32 -6.70 -6.47
N LYS A 349 18.29 -6.44 -5.60
CA LYS A 349 18.13 -6.22 -4.17
C LYS A 349 18.49 -4.78 -3.84
N VAL A 350 17.74 -4.18 -2.92
CA VAL A 350 18.04 -2.86 -2.36
C VAL A 350 18.43 -3.07 -0.91
N LYS A 351 19.68 -2.78 -0.58
CA LYS A 351 20.21 -2.85 0.77
C LYS A 351 20.28 -1.46 1.38
N ILE A 352 20.30 -1.39 2.71
CA ILE A 352 20.56 -0.16 3.46
C ILE A 352 21.93 -0.30 4.10
N THR A 353 22.91 0.46 3.61
CA THR A 353 24.28 0.45 4.11
C THR A 353 24.64 1.85 4.59
N ASN A 354 24.92 2.01 5.88
CA ASN A 354 25.27 3.31 6.49
C ASN A 354 24.24 4.43 6.19
N GLY A 355 22.95 4.09 6.15
CA GLY A 355 21.86 5.04 5.88
C GLY A 355 21.70 5.43 4.41
N ASP A 356 22.47 4.85 3.47
CA ASP A 356 22.32 5.00 2.03
C ASP A 356 21.79 3.69 1.39
N LEU A 357 21.10 3.84 0.26
CA LEU A 357 20.61 2.71 -0.49
C LEU A 357 21.70 2.15 -1.42
N GLU A 358 21.87 0.85 -1.37
CA GLU A 358 22.75 0.12 -2.27
C GLU A 358 21.96 -0.84 -3.16
N PHE A 359 22.16 -0.73 -4.47
CA PHE A 359 21.55 -1.64 -5.44
C PHE A 359 22.53 -2.78 -5.78
N GLN A 360 22.06 -4.01 -5.62
CA GLN A 360 22.82 -5.22 -5.98
C GLN A 360 22.01 -6.09 -6.95
N PRO A 361 22.65 -6.78 -7.90
CA PRO A 361 21.96 -7.73 -8.76
C PRO A 361 21.48 -8.92 -7.94
N ALA A 362 20.33 -9.48 -8.27
CA ALA A 362 19.91 -10.75 -7.71
C ALA A 362 20.78 -11.89 -8.25
N THR A 363 21.07 -12.85 -7.37
CA THR A 363 21.89 -14.03 -7.65
C THR A 363 21.02 -15.23 -8.05
N ARG A 364 21.66 -16.32 -8.47
CA ARG A 364 20.97 -17.59 -8.67
C ARG A 364 20.36 -18.12 -7.37
N GLU A 365 21.06 -17.92 -6.26
CA GLU A 365 20.57 -18.32 -4.94
C GLU A 365 19.27 -17.59 -4.55
N ASP A 366 19.15 -16.31 -4.86
CA ASP A 366 17.91 -15.54 -4.64
C ASP A 366 16.73 -16.15 -5.41
N GLN A 367 16.97 -16.72 -6.59
CA GLN A 367 15.94 -17.42 -7.35
C GLN A 367 15.61 -18.81 -6.77
N GLU A 368 16.60 -19.53 -6.25
CA GLU A 368 16.37 -20.83 -5.58
C GLU A 368 15.56 -20.65 -4.27
N LYS A 369 15.74 -19.54 -3.56
CA LYS A 369 14.93 -19.17 -2.37
C LYS A 369 13.43 -19.11 -2.69
N LEU A 370 13.04 -18.76 -3.93
CA LEU A 370 11.65 -18.81 -4.37
C LEU A 370 11.08 -20.23 -4.35
N TRP A 371 11.85 -21.20 -4.84
CA TRP A 371 11.46 -22.61 -4.85
C TRP A 371 11.40 -23.21 -3.44
N LYS A 372 12.35 -22.85 -2.59
CA LYS A 372 12.34 -23.24 -1.17
C LYS A 372 11.11 -22.68 -0.45
N ALA A 373 10.76 -21.42 -0.71
CA ALA A 373 9.53 -20.83 -0.15
C ALA A 373 8.27 -21.58 -0.61
N LEU A 374 8.25 -22.02 -1.87
CA LEU A 374 7.15 -22.79 -2.41
C LEU A 374 7.01 -24.17 -1.75
N GLN A 375 8.13 -24.85 -1.49
CA GLN A 375 8.14 -26.13 -0.74
C GLN A 375 7.61 -25.96 0.69
N LYS A 376 8.04 -24.89 1.38
CA LYS A 376 7.55 -24.56 2.73
C LYS A 376 6.06 -24.20 2.71
N LEU A 377 5.62 -23.42 1.73
CA LEU A 377 4.21 -23.05 1.58
C LEU A 377 3.31 -24.27 1.36
N ARG A 378 3.76 -25.27 0.61
CA ARG A 378 3.03 -26.52 0.42
C ARG A 378 2.76 -27.26 1.73
N GLN A 379 3.67 -27.20 2.71
CA GLN A 379 3.49 -27.81 4.03
C GLN A 379 2.37 -27.14 4.83
N HIS A 380 2.05 -25.87 4.51
CA HIS A 380 0.96 -25.12 5.11
C HIS A 380 -0.33 -25.16 4.30
N TRP A 381 -0.37 -25.87 3.15
CA TRP A 381 -1.56 -25.90 2.32
C TRP A 381 -2.73 -26.54 3.07
N GLY A 382 -3.90 -25.87 3.03
CA GLY A 382 -5.07 -26.22 3.85
C GLY A 382 -5.16 -25.46 5.17
N ASP A 383 -4.14 -24.66 5.53
CA ASP A 383 -4.22 -23.74 6.66
C ASP A 383 -5.26 -22.65 6.37
N PRO A 384 -6.19 -22.35 7.30
CA PRO A 384 -7.21 -21.32 7.11
C PRO A 384 -6.66 -19.90 6.94
N ASP A 385 -5.38 -19.67 7.24
CA ASP A 385 -4.72 -18.39 7.01
C ASP A 385 -4.26 -18.18 5.56
N ILE A 386 -4.31 -19.21 4.71
CA ILE A 386 -4.06 -19.07 3.28
C ILE A 386 -5.36 -18.60 2.61
N PRO A 387 -5.38 -17.41 1.99
CA PRO A 387 -6.59 -16.87 1.39
C PRO A 387 -6.90 -17.55 0.05
N THR A 388 -7.61 -18.67 0.10
CA THR A 388 -7.98 -19.50 -1.07
C THR A 388 -9.30 -19.08 -1.71
N GLU A 389 -9.99 -18.08 -1.15
CA GLU A 389 -11.24 -17.55 -1.66
C GLU A 389 -11.04 -16.91 -3.02
N GLN A 390 -12.11 -16.92 -3.82
CA GLN A 390 -12.11 -16.27 -5.13
C GLN A 390 -12.01 -14.74 -4.97
N THR A 391 -11.20 -14.13 -5.81
CA THR A 391 -11.20 -12.66 -5.94
C THR A 391 -12.52 -12.22 -6.57
N PRO A 392 -13.17 -11.13 -6.10
CA PRO A 392 -14.41 -10.66 -6.70
C PRO A 392 -14.22 -10.28 -8.18
N PHE A 393 -15.06 -10.83 -9.05
CA PHE A 393 -15.06 -10.45 -10.46
C PHE A 393 -15.77 -9.12 -10.66
N TYR A 394 -15.04 -8.13 -11.16
CA TYR A 394 -15.60 -6.86 -11.63
C TYR A 394 -15.12 -6.59 -13.05
N GLU A 395 -15.96 -6.02 -13.89
CA GLU A 395 -15.63 -5.65 -15.28
C GLU A 395 -14.34 -4.82 -15.35
N SER A 396 -14.16 -3.87 -14.45
CA SER A 396 -12.96 -3.03 -14.34
C SER A 396 -11.67 -3.80 -13.96
N ARG A 397 -11.79 -5.03 -13.44
CA ARG A 397 -10.67 -5.90 -13.06
C ARG A 397 -10.55 -7.16 -13.92
N ARG A 398 -11.24 -7.21 -15.02
CA ARG A 398 -11.22 -8.33 -15.98
C ARG A 398 -9.79 -8.75 -16.38
N PHE A 399 -8.85 -7.81 -16.42
CA PHE A 399 -7.46 -8.09 -16.76
C PHE A 399 -6.80 -9.05 -15.73
N ILE A 400 -7.07 -8.92 -14.41
CA ILE A 400 -6.50 -9.78 -13.36
C ILE A 400 -6.89 -11.24 -13.61
N TYR A 401 -8.17 -11.49 -13.86
CA TYR A 401 -8.68 -12.82 -14.18
C TYR A 401 -8.08 -13.39 -15.46
N SER A 402 -7.85 -12.53 -16.44
CA SER A 402 -7.29 -12.97 -17.71
C SER A 402 -5.87 -13.52 -17.61
N TYR A 403 -5.15 -13.20 -16.53
CA TYR A 403 -3.85 -13.75 -16.17
C TYR A 403 -3.93 -14.91 -15.15
N GLY A 404 -5.14 -15.34 -14.76
CA GLY A 404 -5.36 -16.45 -13.83
C GLY A 404 -5.24 -16.09 -12.35
N PHE A 405 -5.33 -14.81 -11.98
CA PHE A 405 -5.38 -14.36 -10.59
C PHE A 405 -6.83 -14.38 -10.08
N ASP A 406 -7.42 -15.55 -10.06
CA ASP A 406 -8.81 -15.79 -9.65
C ASP A 406 -8.99 -16.06 -8.15
N LYS A 407 -7.88 -16.24 -7.43
CA LYS A 407 -7.86 -16.43 -5.97
C LYS A 407 -6.87 -15.48 -5.31
N TRP A 408 -7.16 -15.06 -4.08
CA TRP A 408 -6.35 -14.06 -3.37
C TRP A 408 -4.89 -14.48 -3.19
N PHE A 409 -4.59 -15.74 -2.84
CA PHE A 409 -3.22 -16.23 -2.64
C PHE A 409 -2.35 -16.07 -3.90
N LYS A 410 -2.93 -16.10 -5.09
CA LYS A 410 -2.21 -15.97 -6.36
C LYS A 410 -1.66 -14.57 -6.60
N LEU A 411 -2.12 -13.57 -5.85
CA LEU A 411 -1.60 -12.19 -5.93
C LEU A 411 -0.22 -12.03 -5.25
N PHE A 412 0.30 -13.07 -4.65
CA PHE A 412 1.58 -13.07 -3.95
C PHE A 412 2.53 -14.09 -4.56
N ASN A 413 3.82 -13.76 -4.57
CA ASN A 413 4.81 -14.81 -4.79
C ASN A 413 4.93 -15.69 -3.52
N PRO A 414 5.50 -16.91 -3.63
CA PRO A 414 5.58 -17.84 -2.50
C PRO A 414 6.26 -17.27 -1.23
N ARG A 415 7.29 -16.44 -1.40
CA ARG A 415 7.99 -15.81 -0.26
C ARG A 415 7.07 -14.79 0.44
N GLN A 416 6.40 -13.94 -0.32
CA GLN A 416 5.46 -12.95 0.21
C GLN A 416 4.31 -13.63 0.95
N LEU A 417 3.69 -14.64 0.35
CA LEU A 417 2.56 -15.34 0.96
C LEU A 417 2.96 -16.04 2.26
N LEU A 418 4.07 -16.77 2.27
CA LEU A 418 4.56 -17.45 3.48
C LEU A 418 4.82 -16.46 4.62
N THR A 419 5.45 -15.33 4.32
CA THR A 419 5.73 -14.27 5.30
C THR A 419 4.44 -13.69 5.89
N LEU A 420 3.45 -13.41 5.05
CA LEU A 420 2.15 -12.88 5.49
C LEU A 420 1.39 -13.87 6.38
N ILE A 421 1.40 -15.17 6.06
CA ILE A 421 0.78 -16.22 6.89
C ILE A 421 1.44 -16.28 8.26
N LYS A 422 2.77 -16.27 8.32
CA LYS A 422 3.51 -16.26 9.59
C LYS A 422 3.22 -15.00 10.40
N LEU A 423 3.12 -13.84 9.75
CA LEU A 423 2.76 -12.58 10.41
C LEU A 423 1.35 -12.64 11.01
N VAL A 424 0.37 -13.19 10.30
CA VAL A 424 -1.00 -13.40 10.83
C VAL A 424 -0.98 -14.26 12.08
N LYS A 425 -0.24 -15.39 12.06
CA LYS A 425 -0.12 -16.29 13.20
C LYS A 425 0.51 -15.60 14.42
N LEU A 426 1.57 -14.83 14.21
CA LEU A 426 2.24 -14.07 15.28
C LEU A 426 1.32 -12.99 15.87
N ILE A 427 0.52 -12.29 15.07
CA ILE A 427 -0.45 -11.32 15.56
C ILE A 427 -1.52 -12.00 16.42
N ARG A 428 -2.04 -13.17 16.02
CA ARG A 428 -2.99 -13.95 16.82
C ARG A 428 -2.38 -14.46 18.13
N GLU A 429 -1.13 -14.95 18.07
CA GLU A 429 -0.39 -15.37 19.26
C GLU A 429 -0.20 -14.20 20.24
N THR A 430 0.10 -13.02 19.72
CA THR A 430 0.24 -11.79 20.51
C THR A 430 -1.04 -11.50 21.30
N GLY A 431 -2.21 -11.64 20.68
CA GLY A 431 -3.49 -11.45 21.38
C GLY A 431 -3.66 -12.35 22.60
N LYS A 432 -3.35 -13.66 22.46
CA LYS A 432 -3.40 -14.61 23.56
C LYS A 432 -2.41 -14.24 24.68
N LYS A 433 -1.18 -13.89 24.33
CA LYS A 433 -0.15 -13.49 25.31
C LYS A 433 -0.53 -12.23 26.08
N ILE A 434 -1.12 -11.24 25.42
CA ILE A 434 -1.58 -10.01 26.06
C ILE A 434 -2.71 -10.32 27.05
N GLU A 435 -3.70 -11.11 26.65
CA GLU A 435 -4.81 -11.49 27.54
C GLU A 435 -4.29 -12.21 28.78
N GLU A 436 -3.39 -13.18 28.62
CA GLU A 436 -2.77 -13.91 29.72
C GLU A 436 -1.94 -12.99 30.63
N GLU A 437 -1.15 -12.08 30.08
CA GLU A 437 -0.34 -11.10 30.83
C GLU A 437 -1.23 -10.22 31.69
N LYS A 438 -2.29 -9.65 31.10
CA LYS A 438 -3.21 -8.75 31.83
C LYS A 438 -4.03 -9.48 32.90
N ARG A 439 -4.38 -10.74 32.65
CA ARG A 439 -5.04 -11.56 33.69
C ARG A 439 -4.13 -11.86 34.87
N ARG A 440 -2.84 -12.12 34.63
CA ARG A 440 -1.85 -12.26 35.71
C ARG A 440 -1.64 -10.96 36.52
N GLU A 441 -1.82 -9.80 35.86
CA GLU A 441 -1.82 -8.47 36.50
C GLU A 441 -3.11 -8.21 37.31
N GLY A 442 -4.06 -9.15 37.39
CA GLY A 442 -5.30 -9.04 38.17
C GLY A 442 -6.46 -8.40 37.41
N TRP A 443 -6.38 -8.23 36.07
CA TRP A 443 -7.50 -7.70 35.29
C TRP A 443 -8.64 -8.74 35.17
N SER A 444 -9.88 -8.25 35.10
CA SER A 444 -11.02 -9.11 34.75
C SER A 444 -10.81 -9.71 33.34
N ARG A 445 -11.42 -10.88 33.11
CA ARG A 445 -11.35 -11.55 31.79
C ARG A 445 -11.84 -10.63 30.67
N GLU A 446 -12.93 -9.97 30.85
CA GLU A 446 -13.53 -9.07 29.87
C GLU A 446 -12.59 -7.90 29.52
N LYS A 447 -12.04 -7.23 30.55
CA LYS A 447 -11.11 -6.11 30.35
C LYS A 447 -9.81 -6.55 29.68
N ALA A 448 -9.25 -7.70 30.08
CA ALA A 448 -8.03 -8.26 29.49
C ALA A 448 -8.25 -8.64 28.01
N TYR A 449 -9.38 -9.30 27.72
CA TYR A 449 -9.77 -9.63 26.34
C TYR A 449 -9.94 -8.37 25.49
N LYS A 450 -10.69 -7.36 25.97
CA LYS A 450 -10.91 -6.10 25.26
C LYS A 450 -9.57 -5.38 24.97
N TYR A 451 -8.66 -5.38 25.92
CA TYR A 451 -7.33 -4.76 25.72
C TYR A 451 -6.51 -5.51 24.68
N SER A 452 -6.54 -6.84 24.69
CA SER A 452 -5.86 -7.67 23.69
C SER A 452 -6.46 -7.48 22.29
N GLU A 453 -7.79 -7.39 22.19
CA GLU A 453 -8.52 -7.08 20.96
C GLU A 453 -8.03 -5.75 20.35
N VAL A 454 -7.95 -4.71 21.18
CA VAL A 454 -7.51 -3.37 20.76
C VAL A 454 -6.12 -3.41 20.15
N ILE A 455 -5.14 -4.03 20.83
CA ILE A 455 -3.75 -4.11 20.33
C ILE A 455 -3.68 -4.95 19.07
N THR A 456 -4.34 -6.11 19.04
CA THR A 456 -4.34 -7.01 17.86
C THR A 456 -4.94 -6.33 16.64
N ILE A 457 -5.94 -5.49 16.80
CA ILE A 457 -6.53 -4.73 15.68
C ILE A 457 -5.55 -3.70 15.13
N TYR A 458 -4.83 -2.96 15.98
CA TYR A 458 -3.80 -2.04 15.48
C TYR A 458 -2.67 -2.78 14.74
N LEU A 459 -2.24 -3.94 15.23
CA LEU A 459 -1.30 -4.81 14.53
C LEU A 459 -1.88 -5.36 13.21
N GLY A 460 -3.17 -5.72 13.18
CA GLY A 460 -3.89 -6.15 11.98
C GLY A 460 -3.99 -5.05 10.91
N ILE A 461 -4.15 -3.80 11.33
CA ILE A 461 -4.10 -2.65 10.41
C ILE A 461 -2.69 -2.53 9.79
N SER A 462 -1.63 -2.75 10.57
CA SER A 462 -0.26 -2.80 10.05
C SER A 462 -0.08 -3.94 9.03
N LEU A 463 -0.66 -5.12 9.28
CA LEU A 463 -0.67 -6.23 8.31
C LEU A 463 -1.30 -5.82 6.97
N SER A 464 -2.39 -5.07 6.99
CA SER A 464 -3.01 -4.55 5.75
C SER A 464 -2.03 -3.73 4.91
N LYS A 465 -1.17 -2.93 5.55
CA LYS A 465 -0.11 -2.18 4.87
C LYS A 465 0.98 -3.09 4.31
N HIS A 466 1.34 -4.16 5.02
CA HIS A 466 2.28 -5.17 4.52
C HIS A 466 1.74 -5.89 3.27
N VAL A 467 0.47 -6.24 3.25
CA VAL A 467 -0.21 -6.82 2.07
C VAL A 467 -0.12 -5.90 0.86
N ASP A 468 -0.36 -4.60 1.07
CA ASP A 468 -0.35 -3.60 0.01
C ASP A 468 1.04 -3.42 -0.62
N PHE A 469 2.10 -3.37 0.18
CA PHE A 469 3.47 -3.19 -0.31
C PHE A 469 4.15 -4.49 -0.76
N ASN A 470 3.67 -5.66 -0.32
CA ASN A 470 4.29 -6.97 -0.58
C ASN A 470 3.38 -7.89 -1.39
N SER A 471 2.92 -7.44 -2.55
CA SER A 471 2.17 -8.24 -3.52
C SER A 471 2.82 -8.18 -4.90
N LEU A 472 2.40 -9.08 -5.81
CA LEU A 472 2.83 -9.04 -7.21
C LEU A 472 2.33 -7.79 -7.96
N MET A 473 1.39 -7.05 -7.37
CA MET A 473 0.83 -5.83 -7.94
C MET A 473 1.57 -4.57 -7.45
N SER A 474 2.45 -4.66 -6.46
CA SER A 474 3.28 -3.55 -6.01
C SER A 474 4.38 -3.24 -7.03
N HIS A 475 4.84 -1.99 -7.07
CA HIS A 475 5.91 -1.57 -7.96
C HIS A 475 6.93 -0.65 -7.27
N TRP A 476 8.15 -0.65 -7.78
CA TRP A 476 9.24 0.19 -7.29
C TRP A 476 9.15 1.60 -7.87
N THR A 477 9.17 2.62 -7.00
CA THR A 477 9.11 4.03 -7.40
C THR A 477 10.51 4.62 -7.53
N ILE A 478 10.93 4.84 -8.75
CA ILE A 478 12.30 5.28 -9.10
C ILE A 478 12.64 6.71 -8.66
N THR A 479 11.64 7.54 -8.37
CA THR A 479 11.80 8.94 -7.94
C THR A 479 11.81 9.11 -6.44
N TRP A 480 11.14 8.22 -5.71
CA TRP A 480 11.02 8.24 -4.25
C TRP A 480 11.84 7.14 -3.57
N LEU A 481 12.31 6.15 -4.34
CA LEU A 481 13.07 4.98 -3.87
C LEU A 481 12.35 4.19 -2.77
N ILE A 482 11.07 3.99 -2.93
CA ILE A 482 10.22 3.21 -2.05
C ILE A 482 9.32 2.27 -2.88
N PRO A 483 8.88 1.14 -2.33
CA PRO A 483 7.76 0.40 -2.89
C PRO A 483 6.53 1.29 -2.96
N ASN A 484 5.74 1.18 -4.02
CA ASN A 484 4.46 1.86 -4.13
C ASN A 484 3.31 0.89 -3.92
N GLU A 485 2.19 1.42 -3.44
CA GLU A 485 1.01 0.64 -3.07
C GLU A 485 0.45 -0.12 -4.28
N ALA A 486 0.11 -1.39 -4.09
CA ALA A 486 -0.43 -2.26 -5.13
C ALA A 486 -1.74 -1.71 -5.73
N LEU A 487 -2.52 -1.04 -4.90
CA LEU A 487 -3.83 -0.50 -5.26
C LEU A 487 -3.77 0.90 -5.89
N ALA A 488 -2.60 1.53 -5.94
CA ALA A 488 -2.38 2.83 -6.59
C ALA A 488 -2.29 2.75 -8.13
N MET A 489 -2.46 1.59 -8.73
CA MET A 489 -2.54 1.47 -10.19
C MET A 489 -3.83 2.13 -10.70
N ARG A 490 -3.67 3.31 -11.29
CA ARG A 490 -4.70 4.01 -12.07
C ARG A 490 -4.75 3.49 -13.50
#